data_8607287226f56da90bfdb8f39157f13d
#
_entry.id   8607287226f56da90bfdb8f39157f13d
#
_cell.length_a   1.000
_cell.length_b   1.000
_cell.length_c   1.000
_cell.angle_alpha   90.00
_cell.angle_beta   90.00
_cell.angle_gamma   90.00
#
_symmetry.space_group_name_H-M   'P 1'
#
loop_
_entity.id
_entity.type
_entity.pdbx_description
1 polymer ?
#
loop_
_entity_poly.entity_id
_entity_poly.type
_entity_poly.pdbx_seq_one_letter_code
_entity_poly.pdbx_strand_id
1 'polypeptide(L)'
;IGASLPAEAPLVGRTLGDIAEEFEPDWDFMVASIGRGEETIIPRRDHRLEAGDHVRIVAKRRARRLVIELLGLAKHTPKRVMLLGGGRTAEILAKSLTSRGVQVVVVERNPERARELAEQLENCLVLEGDITDDDLLHEADVGRYEMVVALTGEDDANILACLFAKANGTTETVAVLHRLALLGLLSGAGVDVALSPRTATANGVLRFVRGGVAAVATFLHGDAEVLELEVANGSPADGSLVSELELPKDALIAAFVRDGKPQIGRGKSRLRAKDHVVVVAMPSSVDEVHRVLG
;
A
#
# COMPACT_ATOMS: atom_id res chain seq x y z
N ILE A 1 -2.70 5.17 -0.27
CA ILE A 1 -1.47 4.90 0.48
C ILE A 1 -1.89 4.18 1.74
N GLY A 2 -1.29 3.02 2.02
CA GLY A 2 -1.48 2.28 3.28
C GLY A 2 -0.13 2.10 3.97
N ALA A 3 -0.08 2.27 5.29
CA ALA A 3 1.12 2.06 6.08
C ALA A 3 0.81 1.90 7.56
N SER A 4 1.68 1.17 8.28
CA SER A 4 1.69 1.19 9.74
C SER A 4 2.44 2.42 10.25
N LEU A 5 1.90 3.06 11.28
CA LEU A 5 2.49 4.25 11.88
C LEU A 5 3.63 3.86 12.82
N PRO A 6 4.89 4.19 12.54
CA PRO A 6 5.96 4.07 13.51
C PRO A 6 5.71 5.05 14.67
N ALA A 7 6.28 4.77 15.85
CA ALA A 7 6.05 5.58 17.05
C ALA A 7 6.45 7.06 16.87
N GLU A 8 7.44 7.31 16.04
CA GLU A 8 7.96 8.64 15.72
C GLU A 8 7.22 9.35 14.57
N ALA A 9 6.17 8.73 14.00
CA ALA A 9 5.43 9.34 12.90
C ALA A 9 4.75 10.66 13.32
N PRO A 10 4.84 11.73 12.52
CA PRO A 10 4.22 13.03 12.84
C PRO A 10 2.71 12.99 13.10
N LEU A 11 2.02 11.96 12.62
CA LEU A 11 0.58 11.78 12.84
C LEU A 11 0.24 11.12 14.18
N VAL A 12 1.18 10.43 14.84
CA VAL A 12 0.93 9.73 16.11
C VAL A 12 0.58 10.73 17.21
N GLY A 13 -0.44 10.40 18.00
CA GLY A 13 -0.94 11.21 19.11
C GLY A 13 -1.90 12.34 18.70
N ARG A 14 -2.12 12.58 17.41
CA ARG A 14 -2.99 13.65 16.89
C ARG A 14 -4.39 13.12 16.61
N THR A 15 -5.41 13.97 16.81
CA THR A 15 -6.76 13.67 16.33
C THR A 15 -6.88 14.00 14.84
N LEU A 16 -7.81 13.35 14.15
CA LEU A 16 -8.08 13.69 12.75
C LEU A 16 -8.67 15.09 12.60
N GLY A 17 -9.30 15.61 13.65
CA GLY A 17 -9.75 16.99 13.72
C GLY A 17 -8.59 17.98 13.68
N ASP A 18 -7.56 17.76 14.52
CA ASP A 18 -6.36 18.62 14.55
C ASP A 18 -5.63 18.62 13.21
N ILE A 19 -5.51 17.42 12.60
CA ILE A 19 -4.89 17.27 11.28
C ILE A 19 -5.69 18.03 10.22
N ALA A 20 -7.02 17.92 10.27
CA ALA A 20 -7.88 18.62 9.32
C ALA A 20 -7.73 20.14 9.43
N GLU A 21 -7.68 20.70 10.64
CA GLU A 21 -7.56 22.15 10.89
C GLU A 21 -6.21 22.71 10.42
N GLU A 22 -5.13 21.97 10.61
CA GLU A 22 -3.79 22.37 10.15
C GLU A 22 -3.69 22.49 8.63
N PHE A 23 -4.33 21.58 7.89
CA PHE A 23 -4.21 21.50 6.44
C PHE A 23 -5.36 22.17 5.67
N GLU A 24 -6.38 22.75 6.34
CA GLU A 24 -7.40 23.57 5.64
C GLU A 24 -6.77 24.91 5.14
N PRO A 25 -7.20 25.43 3.97
CA PRO A 25 -8.24 24.94 3.06
C PRO A 25 -7.74 23.94 2.01
N ASP A 26 -6.43 23.74 1.85
CA ASP A 26 -5.81 22.98 0.75
C ASP A 26 -5.58 21.48 1.07
N TRP A 27 -6.40 20.91 1.91
CA TRP A 27 -6.29 19.53 2.34
C TRP A 27 -6.53 18.54 1.18
N ASP A 28 -5.47 17.96 0.68
CA ASP A 28 -5.48 17.06 -0.47
C ASP A 28 -5.35 15.56 -0.12
N PHE A 29 -5.61 15.22 1.13
CA PHE A 29 -5.60 13.83 1.60
C PHE A 29 -6.65 13.61 2.69
N MET A 30 -6.97 12.35 2.98
CA MET A 30 -7.89 11.95 4.05
C MET A 30 -7.51 10.56 4.56
N VAL A 31 -7.53 10.36 5.86
CA VAL A 31 -7.45 9.02 6.46
C VAL A 31 -8.80 8.33 6.24
N ALA A 32 -8.79 7.25 5.49
CA ALA A 32 -9.99 6.54 5.05
C ALA A 32 -10.35 5.36 5.95
N SER A 33 -9.35 4.70 6.54
CA SER A 33 -9.55 3.69 7.60
C SER A 33 -8.32 3.57 8.48
N ILE A 34 -8.53 3.08 9.69
CA ILE A 34 -7.51 2.78 10.69
C ILE A 34 -7.68 1.31 11.08
N GLY A 35 -6.65 0.51 10.91
CA GLY A 35 -6.56 -0.85 11.46
C GLY A 35 -5.81 -0.79 12.79
N ARG A 36 -6.44 -1.19 13.88
CA ARG A 36 -5.84 -1.25 15.22
C ARG A 36 -6.02 -2.66 15.79
N GLY A 37 -4.92 -3.41 15.85
CA GLY A 37 -5.01 -4.85 16.15
C GLY A 37 -5.82 -5.58 15.09
N GLU A 38 -6.88 -6.26 15.49
CA GLU A 38 -7.82 -6.95 14.59
C GLU A 38 -9.02 -6.09 14.16
N GLU A 39 -9.16 -4.88 14.72
CA GLU A 39 -10.30 -4.00 14.46
C GLU A 39 -10.02 -3.05 13.28
N THR A 40 -11.02 -2.87 12.41
CA THR A 40 -11.03 -1.82 11.40
C THR A 40 -11.99 -0.70 11.79
N ILE A 41 -11.46 0.51 11.91
CA ILE A 41 -12.17 1.71 12.32
C ILE A 41 -12.36 2.61 11.09
N ILE A 42 -13.60 3.00 10.81
CA ILE A 42 -13.89 4.10 9.88
C ILE A 42 -13.81 5.42 10.65
N PRO A 43 -12.79 6.25 10.37
CA PRO A 43 -12.40 7.30 11.29
C PRO A 43 -13.37 8.50 11.28
N ARG A 44 -13.46 9.17 12.42
CA ARG A 44 -14.15 10.45 12.65
C ARG A 44 -13.18 11.48 13.21
N ARG A 45 -13.60 12.76 13.31
CA ARG A 45 -12.74 13.87 13.72
C ARG A 45 -12.07 13.67 15.08
N ASP A 46 -12.73 13.01 16.00
CA ASP A 46 -12.31 12.76 17.39
C ASP A 46 -11.36 11.58 17.54
N HIS A 47 -11.24 10.73 16.50
CA HIS A 47 -10.31 9.61 16.54
C HIS A 47 -8.87 10.09 16.57
N ARG A 48 -8.10 9.53 17.52
CA ARG A 48 -6.68 9.77 17.69
C ARG A 48 -5.89 8.65 17.04
N LEU A 49 -4.84 9.01 16.30
CA LEU A 49 -3.91 8.05 15.71
C LEU A 49 -2.88 7.59 16.74
N GLU A 50 -2.61 6.30 16.77
CA GLU A 50 -1.68 5.66 17.70
C GLU A 50 -0.53 4.98 16.96
N ALA A 51 0.59 4.81 17.66
CA ALA A 51 1.71 4.02 17.13
C ALA A 51 1.25 2.58 16.88
N GLY A 52 1.64 2.02 15.73
CA GLY A 52 1.21 0.68 15.31
C GLY A 52 -0.11 0.65 14.54
N ASP A 53 -0.90 1.74 14.51
CA ASP A 53 -2.09 1.81 13.66
C ASP A 53 -1.72 1.60 12.19
N HIS A 54 -2.46 0.74 11.50
CA HIS A 54 -2.35 0.59 10.07
C HIS A 54 -3.32 1.54 9.37
N VAL A 55 -2.83 2.71 8.96
CA VAL A 55 -3.67 3.74 8.33
C VAL A 55 -3.73 3.59 6.83
N ARG A 56 -4.90 3.86 6.26
CA ARG A 56 -5.10 3.96 4.82
C ARG A 56 -5.54 5.38 4.48
N ILE A 57 -4.80 5.99 3.57
CA ILE A 57 -4.97 7.40 3.19
C ILE A 57 -5.33 7.51 1.72
N VAL A 58 -6.42 8.16 1.43
CA VAL A 58 -6.77 8.65 0.10
C VAL A 58 -6.14 10.02 -0.09
N ALA A 59 -5.39 10.21 -1.17
CA ALA A 59 -4.65 11.44 -1.42
C ALA A 59 -4.60 11.79 -2.90
N LYS A 60 -4.65 13.08 -3.20
CA LYS A 60 -4.32 13.56 -4.54
C LYS A 60 -2.83 13.33 -4.83
N ARG A 61 -2.48 13.11 -6.10
CA ARG A 61 -1.10 12.81 -6.50
C ARG A 61 -0.09 13.84 -5.97
N ARG A 62 -0.44 15.13 -5.94
CA ARG A 62 0.43 16.21 -5.45
C ARG A 62 0.71 16.14 -3.94
N ALA A 63 -0.21 15.58 -3.15
CA ALA A 63 -0.04 15.42 -1.70
C ALA A 63 0.76 14.18 -1.30
N ARG A 64 1.13 13.31 -2.27
CA ARG A 64 1.79 12.03 -1.98
C ARG A 64 3.04 12.18 -1.10
N ARG A 65 3.89 13.18 -1.41
CA ARG A 65 5.12 13.40 -0.67
C ARG A 65 4.84 13.82 0.78
N LEU A 66 3.94 14.77 0.96
CA LEU A 66 3.50 15.21 2.28
C LEU A 66 2.94 14.06 3.11
N VAL A 67 2.08 13.22 2.50
CA VAL A 67 1.50 12.06 3.19
C VAL A 67 2.58 11.07 3.64
N ILE A 68 3.58 10.79 2.79
CA ILE A 68 4.71 9.93 3.13
C ILE A 68 5.51 10.51 4.29
N GLU A 69 5.76 11.82 4.31
CA GLU A 69 6.44 12.53 5.40
C GLU A 69 5.63 12.45 6.71
N LEU A 70 4.32 12.70 6.64
CA LEU A 70 3.41 12.63 7.79
C LEU A 70 3.28 11.22 8.39
N LEU A 71 3.38 10.20 7.54
CA LEU A 71 3.39 8.80 7.97
C LEU A 71 4.73 8.38 8.62
N GLY A 72 5.73 9.25 8.66
CA GLY A 72 7.07 8.89 9.11
C GLY A 72 7.80 7.94 8.15
N LEU A 73 7.29 7.79 6.92
CA LEU A 73 7.82 6.91 5.88
C LEU A 73 8.78 7.62 4.93
N ALA A 74 9.14 8.87 5.22
CA ALA A 74 10.12 9.64 4.45
C ALA A 74 11.53 9.06 4.60
N LYS A 75 11.64 7.75 4.58
CA LYS A 75 12.90 7.05 4.45
C LYS A 75 13.32 7.08 2.99
N HIS A 76 14.58 7.35 2.80
CA HIS A 76 15.26 7.42 1.52
C HIS A 76 14.75 6.36 0.52
N THR A 77 14.57 6.76 -0.73
CA THR A 77 14.59 5.77 -1.82
C THR A 77 15.86 4.95 -1.64
N PRO A 78 15.77 3.64 -1.48
CA PRO A 78 16.95 2.82 -1.22
C PRO A 78 17.94 3.04 -2.37
N LYS A 79 19.18 3.31 -2.03
CA LYS A 79 20.26 3.49 -3.02
C LYS A 79 20.84 2.16 -3.47
N ARG A 80 20.75 1.14 -2.62
CA ARG A 80 21.27 -0.21 -2.86
C ARG A 80 20.20 -1.24 -2.54
N VAL A 81 19.85 -2.04 -3.54
CA VAL A 81 18.83 -3.08 -3.45
C VAL A 81 19.42 -4.41 -3.90
N MET A 82 19.21 -5.47 -3.13
CA MET A 82 19.52 -6.83 -3.52
C MET A 82 18.20 -7.58 -3.84
N LEU A 83 18.16 -8.22 -5.00
CA LEU A 83 17.05 -9.05 -5.46
C LEU A 83 17.47 -10.50 -5.41
N LEU A 84 16.80 -11.30 -4.61
CA LEU A 84 17.08 -12.73 -4.42
C LEU A 84 16.11 -13.54 -5.28
N GLY A 85 16.65 -14.10 -6.38
CA GLY A 85 15.93 -14.79 -7.45
C GLY A 85 15.85 -13.94 -8.73
N GLY A 86 16.29 -14.50 -9.87
CA GLY A 86 16.39 -13.86 -11.19
C GLY A 86 15.20 -14.09 -12.12
N GLY A 87 14.01 -14.35 -11.59
CA GLY A 87 12.81 -14.56 -12.38
C GLY A 87 12.36 -13.32 -13.14
N ARG A 88 11.25 -13.44 -13.88
CA ARG A 88 10.70 -12.34 -14.69
C ARG A 88 10.37 -11.08 -13.87
N THR A 89 9.88 -11.26 -12.65
CA THR A 89 9.58 -10.15 -11.74
C THR A 89 10.85 -9.40 -11.34
N ALA A 90 11.93 -10.14 -11.05
CA ALA A 90 13.24 -9.56 -10.73
C ALA A 90 13.79 -8.72 -11.88
N GLU A 91 13.72 -9.25 -13.10
CA GLU A 91 14.16 -8.55 -14.30
C GLU A 91 13.43 -7.20 -14.49
N ILE A 92 12.09 -7.20 -14.37
CA ILE A 92 11.28 -5.98 -14.48
C ILE A 92 11.63 -4.99 -13.38
N LEU A 93 11.78 -5.49 -12.14
CA LEU A 93 12.10 -4.66 -10.98
C LEU A 93 13.51 -4.08 -11.11
N ALA A 94 14.50 -4.88 -11.49
CA ALA A 94 15.88 -4.44 -11.71
C ALA A 94 15.94 -3.31 -12.76
N LYS A 95 15.33 -3.48 -13.93
CA LYS A 95 15.23 -2.45 -14.98
C LYS A 95 14.60 -1.15 -14.45
N SER A 96 13.53 -1.27 -13.67
CA SER A 96 12.83 -0.11 -13.10
C SER A 96 13.64 0.62 -12.03
N LEU A 97 14.43 -0.10 -11.22
CA LEU A 97 15.26 0.47 -10.17
C LEU A 97 16.52 1.11 -10.74
N THR A 98 17.22 0.41 -11.63
CA THR A 98 18.46 0.94 -12.26
C THR A 98 18.18 2.20 -13.08
N SER A 99 17.05 2.27 -13.80
CA SER A 99 16.64 3.49 -14.52
C SER A 99 16.40 4.71 -13.61
N ARG A 100 16.26 4.50 -12.30
CA ARG A 100 16.12 5.55 -11.27
C ARG A 100 17.43 5.82 -10.52
N GLY A 101 18.53 5.22 -10.95
CA GLY A 101 19.85 5.40 -10.32
C GLY A 101 20.07 4.56 -9.05
N VAL A 102 19.24 3.53 -8.82
CA VAL A 102 19.43 2.58 -7.72
C VAL A 102 20.47 1.55 -8.13
N GLN A 103 21.43 1.26 -7.26
CA GLN A 103 22.36 0.15 -7.43
C GLN A 103 21.64 -1.16 -7.12
N VAL A 104 21.60 -2.04 -8.11
CA VAL A 104 20.89 -3.33 -8.00
C VAL A 104 21.87 -4.49 -8.13
N VAL A 105 21.72 -5.46 -7.24
CA VAL A 105 22.34 -6.78 -7.35
C VAL A 105 21.25 -7.83 -7.45
N VAL A 106 21.39 -8.78 -8.35
CA VAL A 106 20.50 -9.93 -8.50
C VAL A 106 21.28 -11.19 -8.16
N VAL A 107 20.73 -12.05 -7.31
CA VAL A 107 21.27 -13.41 -7.04
C VAL A 107 20.37 -14.41 -7.74
N GLU A 108 20.94 -15.27 -8.60
CA GLU A 108 20.20 -16.28 -9.36
C GLU A 108 20.97 -17.61 -9.37
N ARG A 109 20.29 -18.70 -9.01
CA ARG A 109 20.92 -20.02 -8.90
C ARG A 109 21.15 -20.73 -10.24
N ASN A 110 20.36 -20.39 -11.25
CA ASN A 110 20.50 -21.00 -12.58
C ASN A 110 21.59 -20.27 -13.38
N PRO A 111 22.71 -20.92 -13.74
CA PRO A 111 23.83 -20.27 -14.43
C PRO A 111 23.46 -19.67 -15.79
N GLU A 112 22.58 -20.34 -16.55
CA GLU A 112 22.14 -19.85 -17.88
C GLU A 112 21.31 -18.59 -17.69
N ARG A 113 20.37 -18.59 -16.74
CA ARG A 113 19.54 -17.44 -16.43
C ARG A 113 20.36 -16.27 -15.85
N ALA A 114 21.33 -16.54 -15.02
CA ALA A 114 22.23 -15.51 -14.51
C ALA A 114 23.01 -14.82 -15.64
N ARG A 115 23.50 -15.56 -16.64
CA ARG A 115 24.15 -14.99 -17.83
C ARG A 115 23.19 -14.15 -18.66
N GLU A 116 21.98 -14.66 -18.94
CA GLU A 116 20.96 -13.90 -19.67
C GLU A 116 20.66 -12.56 -18.99
N LEU A 117 20.51 -12.57 -17.66
CA LEU A 117 20.26 -11.36 -16.90
C LEU A 117 21.44 -10.39 -16.93
N ALA A 118 22.67 -10.90 -16.82
CA ALA A 118 23.88 -10.08 -16.91
C ALA A 118 24.02 -9.39 -18.28
N GLU A 119 23.58 -10.05 -19.36
CA GLU A 119 23.56 -9.48 -20.71
C GLU A 119 22.43 -8.46 -20.92
N GLN A 120 21.28 -8.65 -20.27
CA GLN A 120 20.06 -7.84 -20.49
C GLN A 120 19.92 -6.65 -19.54
N LEU A 121 20.59 -6.69 -18.39
CA LEU A 121 20.46 -5.68 -17.36
C LEU A 121 21.67 -4.74 -17.36
N GLU A 122 21.47 -3.53 -17.84
CA GLU A 122 22.48 -2.49 -17.73
C GLU A 122 22.57 -1.97 -16.28
N ASN A 123 23.80 -1.70 -15.81
CA ASN A 123 24.07 -1.17 -14.46
C ASN A 123 23.52 -2.04 -13.32
N CYS A 124 23.50 -3.36 -13.50
CA CYS A 124 23.08 -4.34 -12.52
C CYS A 124 24.18 -5.42 -12.40
N LEU A 125 24.59 -5.73 -11.18
CA LEU A 125 25.46 -6.87 -10.92
C LEU A 125 24.59 -8.13 -10.78
N VAL A 126 24.95 -9.21 -11.44
CA VAL A 126 24.32 -10.51 -11.30
C VAL A 126 25.30 -11.48 -10.68
N LEU A 127 24.91 -12.10 -9.57
CA LEU A 127 25.67 -13.14 -8.87
C LEU A 127 25.01 -14.49 -9.13
N GLU A 128 25.79 -15.47 -9.49
CA GLU A 128 25.35 -16.87 -9.59
C GLU A 128 25.43 -17.51 -8.20
N GLY A 129 24.31 -18.06 -7.70
CA GLY A 129 24.28 -18.79 -6.46
C GLY A 129 22.90 -19.00 -5.87
N ASP A 130 22.82 -19.81 -4.82
CA ASP A 130 21.59 -20.10 -4.09
C ASP A 130 21.35 -19.05 -3.00
N ILE A 131 20.13 -18.55 -2.90
CA ILE A 131 19.74 -17.55 -1.89
C ILE A 131 19.72 -18.12 -0.46
N THR A 132 19.78 -19.43 -0.29
CA THR A 132 19.87 -20.10 1.01
C THR A 132 21.31 -20.37 1.45
N ASP A 133 22.28 -20.04 0.59
CA ASP A 133 23.69 -20.12 0.91
C ASP A 133 24.12 -18.87 1.69
N ASP A 134 24.36 -19.03 2.98
CA ASP A 134 24.72 -17.94 3.90
C ASP A 134 26.14 -17.41 3.62
N ASP A 135 27.06 -18.26 3.17
CA ASP A 135 28.39 -17.82 2.77
C ASP A 135 28.34 -16.88 1.57
N LEU A 136 27.52 -17.20 0.56
CA LEU A 136 27.29 -16.33 -0.59
C LEU A 136 26.71 -14.97 -0.18
N LEU A 137 25.70 -14.99 0.69
CA LEU A 137 25.06 -13.75 1.15
C LEU A 137 26.01 -12.91 2.02
N HIS A 138 26.89 -13.55 2.78
CA HIS A 138 27.95 -12.87 3.52
C HIS A 138 29.01 -12.28 2.59
N GLU A 139 29.50 -13.02 1.60
CA GLU A 139 30.45 -12.51 0.61
C GLU A 139 29.88 -11.35 -0.19
N ALA A 140 28.58 -11.40 -0.50
CA ALA A 140 27.85 -10.31 -1.15
C ALA A 140 27.58 -9.12 -0.20
N ASP A 141 27.96 -9.21 1.07
CA ASP A 141 27.77 -8.18 2.11
C ASP A 141 26.31 -7.72 2.19
N VAL A 142 25.39 -8.69 2.37
CA VAL A 142 23.93 -8.48 2.35
C VAL A 142 23.48 -7.36 3.28
N GLY A 143 24.15 -7.17 4.41
CA GLY A 143 23.86 -6.12 5.39
C GLY A 143 24.09 -4.68 4.90
N ARG A 144 24.84 -4.50 3.80
CA ARG A 144 25.07 -3.17 3.21
C ARG A 144 23.91 -2.69 2.35
N TYR A 145 22.96 -3.57 2.01
CA TYR A 145 21.80 -3.20 1.21
C TYR A 145 20.72 -2.62 2.10
N GLU A 146 20.19 -1.48 1.67
CA GLU A 146 19.10 -0.80 2.37
C GLU A 146 17.80 -1.60 2.22
N MET A 147 17.67 -2.37 1.13
CA MET A 147 16.53 -3.24 0.89
C MET A 147 16.96 -4.56 0.26
N VAL A 148 16.42 -5.67 0.78
CA VAL A 148 16.52 -7.01 0.21
C VAL A 148 15.14 -7.51 -0.16
N VAL A 149 14.97 -7.96 -1.40
CA VAL A 149 13.70 -8.48 -1.92
C VAL A 149 13.89 -9.93 -2.36
N ALA A 150 13.30 -10.86 -1.62
CA ALA A 150 13.30 -12.28 -1.97
C ALA A 150 12.04 -12.63 -2.77
N LEU A 151 12.23 -13.11 -4.01
CA LEU A 151 11.18 -13.29 -4.98
C LEU A 151 11.36 -14.55 -5.85
N THR A 152 11.87 -15.61 -5.24
CA THR A 152 11.90 -16.95 -5.85
C THR A 152 10.53 -17.62 -5.82
N GLY A 153 10.42 -18.79 -6.42
CA GLY A 153 9.20 -19.63 -6.31
C GLY A 153 9.06 -20.36 -4.97
N GLU A 154 10.03 -20.26 -4.07
CA GLU A 154 10.12 -21.04 -2.83
C GLU A 154 9.89 -20.14 -1.60
N ASP A 155 8.67 -20.19 -1.04
CA ASP A 155 8.28 -19.31 0.08
C ASP A 155 9.21 -19.43 1.30
N ASP A 156 9.63 -20.66 1.64
CA ASP A 156 10.46 -20.92 2.81
C ASP A 156 11.87 -20.33 2.61
N ALA A 157 12.45 -20.49 1.41
CA ALA A 157 13.72 -19.87 1.04
C ALA A 157 13.65 -18.33 1.09
N ASN A 158 12.57 -17.76 0.56
CA ASN A 158 12.35 -16.29 0.58
C ASN A 158 12.29 -15.75 2.01
N ILE A 159 11.59 -16.46 2.91
CA ILE A 159 11.50 -16.08 4.33
C ILE A 159 12.85 -16.15 4.99
N LEU A 160 13.56 -17.30 4.89
CA LEU A 160 14.85 -17.50 5.52
C LEU A 160 15.89 -16.48 5.06
N ALA A 161 15.96 -16.23 3.76
CA ALA A 161 16.88 -15.24 3.20
C ALA A 161 16.57 -13.82 3.70
N CYS A 162 15.30 -13.44 3.82
CA CYS A 162 14.91 -12.14 4.40
C CYS A 162 15.29 -12.04 5.88
N LEU A 163 15.05 -13.09 6.68
CA LEU A 163 15.44 -13.13 8.09
C LEU A 163 16.96 -13.03 8.25
N PHE A 164 17.71 -13.75 7.43
CA PHE A 164 19.17 -13.70 7.41
C PHE A 164 19.66 -12.29 7.06
N ALA A 165 19.13 -11.69 6.00
CA ALA A 165 19.47 -10.33 5.60
C ALA A 165 19.18 -9.32 6.72
N LYS A 166 18.03 -9.45 7.40
CA LYS A 166 17.65 -8.60 8.52
C LYS A 166 18.59 -8.74 9.70
N ALA A 167 18.98 -9.97 10.06
CA ALA A 167 19.91 -10.24 11.12
C ALA A 167 21.32 -9.68 10.85
N ASN A 168 21.69 -9.55 9.58
CA ASN A 168 22.97 -8.99 9.14
C ASN A 168 22.96 -7.47 8.91
N GLY A 169 21.84 -6.78 9.21
CA GLY A 169 21.80 -5.31 9.21
C GLY A 169 21.05 -4.66 8.03
N THR A 170 20.46 -5.44 7.14
CA THR A 170 19.57 -4.88 6.09
C THR A 170 18.44 -4.07 6.71
N THR A 171 18.22 -2.86 6.20
CA THR A 171 17.23 -1.93 6.78
C THR A 171 15.81 -2.42 6.56
N GLU A 172 15.50 -2.91 5.36
CA GLU A 172 14.14 -3.34 4.97
C GLU A 172 14.19 -4.63 4.16
N THR A 173 13.31 -5.58 4.48
CA THR A 173 13.21 -6.87 3.80
C THR A 173 11.80 -7.06 3.24
N VAL A 174 11.72 -7.59 2.01
CA VAL A 174 10.48 -7.88 1.31
C VAL A 174 10.46 -9.33 0.86
N ALA A 175 9.52 -10.14 1.34
CA ALA A 175 9.33 -11.51 0.90
C ALA A 175 8.11 -11.64 -0.03
N VAL A 176 8.31 -12.22 -1.21
CA VAL A 176 7.22 -12.59 -2.11
C VAL A 176 6.78 -14.01 -1.80
N LEU A 177 5.49 -14.20 -1.46
CA LEU A 177 4.94 -15.46 -0.97
C LEU A 177 3.73 -15.90 -1.79
N HIS A 178 3.68 -17.19 -2.09
CA HIS A 178 2.60 -17.82 -2.84
C HIS A 178 1.51 -18.39 -1.92
N ARG A 179 1.88 -18.79 -0.68
CA ARG A 179 0.97 -19.30 0.35
C ARG A 179 0.40 -18.14 1.17
N LEU A 180 -0.88 -17.83 0.96
CA LEU A 180 -1.55 -16.72 1.64
C LEU A 180 -1.55 -16.84 3.17
N ALA A 181 -1.59 -18.07 3.69
CA ALA A 181 -1.55 -18.33 5.14
C ALA A 181 -0.29 -17.81 5.83
N LEU A 182 0.83 -17.68 5.09
CA LEU A 182 2.08 -17.18 5.65
C LEU A 182 2.11 -15.64 5.80
N LEU A 183 1.28 -14.91 5.05
CA LEU A 183 1.28 -13.45 5.08
C LEU A 183 0.99 -12.88 6.48
N GLY A 184 0.03 -13.48 7.20
CA GLY A 184 -0.33 -13.06 8.56
C GLY A 184 0.67 -13.46 9.64
N LEU A 185 1.43 -14.53 9.39
CA LEU A 185 2.38 -15.07 10.38
C LEU A 185 3.70 -14.30 10.44
N LEU A 186 4.06 -13.59 9.36
CA LEU A 186 5.34 -12.91 9.25
C LEU A 186 5.34 -11.49 9.83
N SER A 187 4.17 -10.93 10.14
CA SER A 187 4.07 -9.67 10.87
C SER A 187 4.68 -9.84 12.27
N GLY A 188 5.86 -9.28 12.49
CA GLY A 188 6.61 -9.41 13.73
C GLY A 188 7.69 -10.50 13.76
N ALA A 189 7.80 -11.34 12.73
CA ALA A 189 8.83 -12.37 12.64
C ALA A 189 10.18 -11.89 12.06
N GLY A 190 10.33 -10.58 11.76
CA GLY A 190 11.58 -10.00 11.21
C GLY A 190 11.59 -9.83 9.70
N VAL A 191 10.49 -10.12 9.00
CA VAL A 191 10.26 -9.72 7.61
C VAL A 191 9.38 -8.47 7.62
N ASP A 192 9.89 -7.37 7.04
CA ASP A 192 9.20 -6.07 7.13
C ASP A 192 7.96 -6.01 6.23
N VAL A 193 8.02 -6.64 5.05
CA VAL A 193 6.92 -6.66 4.08
C VAL A 193 6.76 -8.05 3.47
N ALA A 194 5.55 -8.58 3.50
CA ALA A 194 5.18 -9.81 2.79
C ALA A 194 4.16 -9.50 1.69
N LEU A 195 4.43 -9.93 0.46
CA LEU A 195 3.60 -9.67 -0.72
C LEU A 195 3.18 -10.98 -1.37
N SER A 196 1.93 -11.05 -1.89
CA SER A 196 1.49 -12.19 -2.68
C SER A 196 1.16 -11.80 -4.12
N PRO A 197 1.79 -12.44 -5.12
CA PRO A 197 1.44 -12.24 -6.53
C PRO A 197 -0.01 -12.60 -6.81
N ARG A 198 -0.55 -13.61 -6.13
CA ARG A 198 -1.95 -14.06 -6.30
C ARG A 198 -2.93 -12.95 -5.95
N THR A 199 -2.71 -12.28 -4.82
CA THR A 199 -3.57 -11.17 -4.38
C THR A 199 -3.42 -9.96 -5.29
N ALA A 200 -2.18 -9.62 -5.68
CA ALA A 200 -1.93 -8.53 -6.62
C ALA A 200 -2.61 -8.77 -7.97
N THR A 201 -2.55 -10.00 -8.49
CA THR A 201 -3.21 -10.40 -9.75
C THR A 201 -4.72 -10.38 -9.61
N ALA A 202 -5.28 -10.98 -8.54
CA ALA A 202 -6.72 -11.01 -8.30
C ALA A 202 -7.31 -9.58 -8.24
N ASN A 203 -6.66 -8.68 -7.52
CA ASN A 203 -7.06 -7.27 -7.45
C ASN A 203 -6.96 -6.57 -8.82
N GLY A 204 -5.95 -6.92 -9.63
CA GLY A 204 -5.80 -6.42 -11.00
C GLY A 204 -6.95 -6.88 -11.91
N VAL A 205 -7.29 -8.17 -11.87
CA VAL A 205 -8.39 -8.76 -12.65
C VAL A 205 -9.75 -8.21 -12.21
N LEU A 206 -9.99 -8.13 -10.90
CA LEU A 206 -11.25 -7.58 -10.37
C LEU A 206 -11.49 -6.15 -10.85
N ARG A 207 -10.44 -5.33 -10.86
CA ARG A 207 -10.48 -3.96 -11.38
C ARG A 207 -10.86 -3.91 -12.86
N PHE A 208 -10.37 -4.87 -13.65
CA PHE A 208 -10.65 -4.95 -15.08
C PHE A 208 -12.06 -5.49 -15.37
N VAL A 209 -12.48 -6.57 -14.69
CA VAL A 209 -13.77 -7.25 -14.92
C VAL A 209 -14.96 -6.37 -14.55
N ARG A 210 -14.81 -5.51 -13.54
CA ARG A 210 -15.87 -4.59 -13.09
C ARG A 210 -16.02 -3.32 -13.95
N GLY A 211 -15.36 -3.26 -15.10
CA GLY A 211 -15.65 -2.30 -16.17
C GLY A 211 -15.60 -0.83 -15.78
N GLY A 212 -14.65 -0.41 -14.95
CA GLY A 212 -14.53 1.01 -14.55
C GLY A 212 -15.56 1.46 -13.52
N VAL A 213 -16.48 0.61 -13.10
CA VAL A 213 -17.38 0.85 -11.99
C VAL A 213 -16.84 0.16 -10.77
N ALA A 214 -16.52 0.94 -9.76
CA ALA A 214 -16.13 0.58 -8.41
C ALA A 214 -14.96 -0.41 -8.27
N ALA A 215 -13.78 0.10 -8.08
CA ALA A 215 -12.71 -0.69 -7.48
C ALA A 215 -13.10 -1.03 -6.03
N VAL A 216 -13.73 -2.17 -5.80
CA VAL A 216 -13.75 -2.77 -4.47
C VAL A 216 -12.32 -3.24 -4.21
N ALA A 217 -11.50 -2.41 -3.59
CA ALA A 217 -10.27 -2.85 -3.00
C ALA A 217 -10.64 -3.53 -1.68
N THR A 218 -10.85 -4.85 -1.71
CA THR A 218 -10.88 -5.64 -0.49
C THR A 218 -9.50 -5.51 0.14
N PHE A 219 -9.43 -4.81 1.24
CA PHE A 219 -8.17 -4.62 1.95
C PHE A 219 -7.80 -5.93 2.65
N LEU A 220 -6.59 -6.43 2.39
CA LEU A 220 -6.07 -7.69 2.93
C LEU A 220 -5.96 -7.75 4.46
N HIS A 221 -6.17 -6.64 5.15
CA HIS A 221 -6.18 -6.52 6.61
C HIS A 221 -7.29 -5.56 7.01
N GLY A 222 -8.48 -6.09 7.22
CA GLY A 222 -9.64 -5.34 7.69
C GLY A 222 -10.87 -5.52 6.80
N ASP A 223 -12.05 -5.49 7.41
CA ASP A 223 -13.33 -5.83 6.80
C ASP A 223 -13.95 -4.68 5.98
N ALA A 224 -13.30 -3.49 5.88
CA ALA A 224 -13.85 -2.36 5.16
C ALA A 224 -13.73 -2.52 3.64
N GLU A 225 -14.77 -2.13 2.93
CA GLU A 225 -14.86 -2.10 1.47
C GLU A 225 -14.69 -0.68 0.93
N VAL A 226 -14.13 -0.57 -0.28
CA VAL A 226 -14.11 0.69 -1.05
C VAL A 226 -15.10 0.56 -2.18
N LEU A 227 -16.10 1.42 -2.17
CA LEU A 227 -17.16 1.48 -3.16
C LEU A 227 -16.95 2.73 -4.03
N GLU A 228 -17.14 2.59 -5.33
CA GLU A 228 -17.26 3.72 -6.24
C GLU A 228 -18.69 3.76 -6.78
N LEU A 229 -19.42 4.81 -6.47
CA LEU A 229 -20.83 4.94 -6.80
C LEU A 229 -21.06 6.27 -7.52
N GLU A 230 -21.99 6.30 -8.45
CA GLU A 230 -22.46 7.53 -9.06
C GLU A 230 -23.63 8.09 -8.24
N VAL A 231 -23.61 9.38 -7.94
CA VAL A 231 -24.73 10.06 -7.29
C VAL A 231 -25.91 10.12 -8.27
N ALA A 232 -26.97 9.41 -7.92
CA ALA A 232 -28.18 9.41 -8.76
C ALA A 232 -28.90 10.75 -8.72
N ASN A 233 -29.56 11.09 -9.82
CA ASN A 233 -30.38 12.30 -9.90
C ASN A 233 -31.57 12.20 -8.95
N GLY A 234 -31.71 13.16 -8.06
CA GLY A 234 -32.77 13.20 -7.05
C GLY A 234 -32.56 12.28 -5.84
N SER A 235 -31.38 11.63 -5.72
CA SER A 235 -31.01 10.91 -4.48
C SER A 235 -30.83 11.89 -3.30
N PRO A 236 -30.86 11.41 -2.05
CA PRO A 236 -30.59 12.26 -0.87
C PRO A 236 -29.24 12.99 -0.95
N ALA A 237 -28.28 12.45 -1.68
CA ALA A 237 -26.97 13.08 -1.86
C ALA A 237 -26.94 14.18 -2.92
N ASP A 238 -27.89 14.21 -3.85
CA ASP A 238 -27.91 15.21 -4.91
C ASP A 238 -28.22 16.61 -4.37
N GLY A 239 -27.24 17.50 -4.44
CA GLY A 239 -27.33 18.87 -3.94
C GLY A 239 -27.01 19.02 -2.44
N SER A 240 -26.76 17.94 -1.69
CA SER A 240 -26.53 17.96 -0.24
C SER A 240 -25.05 18.12 0.11
N LEU A 241 -24.75 18.68 1.28
CA LEU A 241 -23.41 18.63 1.85
C LEU A 241 -23.12 17.23 2.39
N VAL A 242 -21.88 16.78 2.29
CA VAL A 242 -21.46 15.48 2.87
C VAL A 242 -21.75 15.40 4.37
N SER A 243 -21.65 16.52 5.11
CA SER A 243 -21.99 16.57 6.54
C SER A 243 -23.49 16.48 6.85
N GLU A 244 -24.35 16.72 5.85
CA GLU A 244 -25.81 16.66 5.98
C GLU A 244 -26.38 15.29 5.61
N LEU A 245 -25.54 14.42 5.04
CA LEU A 245 -25.94 13.07 4.64
C LEU A 245 -26.06 12.17 5.87
N GLU A 246 -27.16 11.44 5.95
CA GLU A 246 -27.37 10.40 6.97
C GLU A 246 -26.59 9.13 6.61
N LEU A 247 -25.25 9.26 6.52
CA LEU A 247 -24.38 8.12 6.30
C LEU A 247 -24.22 7.30 7.58
N PRO A 248 -24.14 5.96 7.46
CA PRO A 248 -23.80 5.09 8.59
C PRO A 248 -22.52 5.53 9.29
N LYS A 249 -22.41 5.25 10.59
CA LYS A 249 -21.18 5.57 11.35
C LYS A 249 -19.94 4.86 10.77
N ASP A 250 -20.15 3.71 10.15
CA ASP A 250 -19.13 2.85 9.57
C ASP A 250 -19.00 3.06 8.05
N ALA A 251 -19.32 4.25 7.56
CA ALA A 251 -19.13 4.66 6.17
C ALA A 251 -18.57 6.09 6.07
N LEU A 252 -17.70 6.33 5.11
CA LEU A 252 -17.02 7.61 4.88
C LEU A 252 -16.89 7.88 3.38
N ILE A 253 -17.32 9.06 2.94
CA ILE A 253 -17.01 9.54 1.59
C ILE A 253 -15.58 10.08 1.59
N ALA A 254 -14.67 9.33 0.99
CA ALA A 254 -13.25 9.65 0.97
C ALA A 254 -12.88 10.65 -0.14
N ALA A 255 -13.51 10.51 -1.31
CA ALA A 255 -13.26 11.36 -2.46
C ALA A 255 -14.46 11.35 -3.41
N PHE A 256 -14.50 12.30 -4.33
CA PHE A 256 -15.41 12.27 -5.49
C PHE A 256 -14.74 12.88 -6.71
N VAL A 257 -15.20 12.47 -7.88
CA VAL A 257 -14.75 13.00 -9.19
C VAL A 257 -15.90 13.73 -9.83
N ARG A 258 -15.69 15.00 -10.17
CA ARG A 258 -16.62 15.86 -10.91
C ARG A 258 -15.92 16.42 -12.14
N ASP A 259 -16.52 16.25 -13.31
CA ASP A 259 -15.95 16.74 -14.58
C ASP A 259 -14.49 16.29 -14.78
N GLY A 260 -14.18 15.05 -14.43
CA GLY A 260 -12.84 14.47 -14.50
C GLY A 260 -11.84 15.00 -13.45
N LYS A 261 -12.26 15.87 -12.51
CA LYS A 261 -11.41 16.46 -11.48
C LYS A 261 -11.64 15.78 -10.12
N PRO A 262 -10.63 15.08 -9.56
CA PRO A 262 -10.76 14.45 -8.25
C PRO A 262 -10.74 15.49 -7.12
N GLN A 263 -11.61 15.30 -6.14
CA GLN A 263 -11.74 16.11 -4.94
C GLN A 263 -11.78 15.20 -3.70
N ILE A 264 -11.22 15.65 -2.58
CA ILE A 264 -11.33 14.94 -1.29
C ILE A 264 -12.73 15.20 -0.73
N GLY A 265 -13.38 14.12 -0.23
CA GLY A 265 -14.70 14.19 0.39
C GLY A 265 -14.63 14.83 1.78
N ARG A 266 -15.12 16.05 1.91
CA ARG A 266 -15.17 16.81 3.18
C ARG A 266 -16.60 17.07 3.60
N GLY A 267 -16.86 17.25 4.89
CA GLY A 267 -18.18 17.60 5.37
C GLY A 267 -18.80 18.81 4.64
N LYS A 268 -17.98 19.80 4.29
CA LYS A 268 -18.37 21.01 3.54
C LYS A 268 -18.50 20.79 2.01
N SER A 269 -18.13 19.60 1.51
CA SER A 269 -18.28 19.29 0.07
C SER A 269 -19.74 19.06 -0.26
N ARG A 270 -20.22 19.74 -1.30
CA ARG A 270 -21.58 19.54 -1.83
C ARG A 270 -21.51 18.57 -3.00
N LEU A 271 -22.21 17.45 -2.89
CA LEU A 271 -22.33 16.47 -3.97
C LEU A 271 -23.38 16.93 -4.99
N ARG A 272 -23.33 16.37 -6.19
CA ARG A 272 -24.27 16.61 -7.28
C ARG A 272 -24.51 15.31 -8.04
N ALA A 273 -25.64 15.21 -8.68
CA ALA A 273 -25.91 14.12 -9.61
C ALA A 273 -24.74 13.93 -10.59
N LYS A 274 -24.40 12.68 -10.91
CA LYS A 274 -23.28 12.25 -11.76
C LYS A 274 -21.89 12.46 -11.16
N ASP A 275 -21.74 12.89 -9.90
CA ASP A 275 -20.47 12.78 -9.22
C ASP A 275 -20.14 11.29 -8.99
N HIS A 276 -18.94 10.87 -9.36
CA HIS A 276 -18.43 9.55 -8.99
C HIS A 276 -17.79 9.61 -7.61
N VAL A 277 -18.41 8.98 -6.63
CA VAL A 277 -18.04 9.06 -5.22
C VAL A 277 -17.29 7.81 -4.80
N VAL A 278 -16.17 7.97 -4.13
CA VAL A 278 -15.41 6.88 -3.49
C VAL A 278 -15.79 6.83 -2.02
N VAL A 279 -16.44 5.76 -1.61
CA VAL A 279 -16.89 5.51 -0.24
C VAL A 279 -16.07 4.37 0.36
N VAL A 280 -15.65 4.53 1.61
CA VAL A 280 -15.09 3.45 2.43
C VAL A 280 -16.13 3.08 3.47
N ALA A 281 -16.55 1.83 3.52
CA ALA A 281 -17.62 1.38 4.40
C ALA A 281 -17.35 -0.04 4.92
N MET A 282 -17.89 -0.33 6.11
CA MET A 282 -17.98 -1.72 6.57
C MET A 282 -19.05 -2.46 5.75
N PRO A 283 -18.92 -3.78 5.52
CA PRO A 283 -19.88 -4.56 4.73
C PRO A 283 -21.34 -4.41 5.20
N SER A 284 -21.54 -4.29 6.50
CA SER A 284 -22.87 -4.08 7.11
C SER A 284 -23.55 -2.76 6.72
N SER A 285 -22.77 -1.80 6.22
CA SER A 285 -23.24 -0.44 5.91
C SER A 285 -23.42 -0.20 4.41
N VAL A 286 -23.06 -1.16 3.55
CA VAL A 286 -23.06 -1.00 2.09
C VAL A 286 -24.44 -0.71 1.53
N ASP A 287 -25.48 -1.44 1.98
CA ASP A 287 -26.86 -1.23 1.51
C ASP A 287 -27.40 0.15 1.87
N GLU A 288 -27.00 0.71 3.02
CA GLU A 288 -27.42 2.03 3.45
C GLU A 288 -26.69 3.12 2.65
N VAL A 289 -25.42 2.93 2.35
CA VAL A 289 -24.66 3.80 1.44
C VAL A 289 -25.32 3.86 0.06
N HIS A 290 -25.77 2.72 -0.47
CA HIS A 290 -26.49 2.68 -1.74
C HIS A 290 -27.81 3.46 -1.67
N ARG A 291 -28.55 3.42 -0.56
CA ARG A 291 -29.80 4.20 -0.42
C ARG A 291 -29.58 5.71 -0.39
N VAL A 292 -28.43 6.15 0.12
CA VAL A 292 -28.10 7.59 0.22
C VAL A 292 -27.60 8.14 -1.11
N LEU A 293 -26.85 7.35 -1.87
CA LEU A 293 -26.18 7.82 -3.11
C LEU A 293 -26.94 7.43 -4.38
N GLY A 294 -27.61 6.28 -4.38
CA GLY A 294 -28.38 5.72 -5.50
C GLY A 294 -29.85 5.79 -5.24
#